data_d1b80021c4ce9babe176fd642f91613c
#
_entry.id   d1b80021c4ce9babe176fd642f91613c
#
_cell.length_a   1.000
_cell.length_b   1.000
_cell.length_c   1.000
_cell.angle_alpha   90.00
_cell.angle_beta   90.00
_cell.angle_gamma   90.00
#
_symmetry.space_group_name_H-M   'P 1'
#
loop_
_entity.id
_entity.type
_entity.pdbx_description
1 polymer ?
#
loop_
_entity_poly.entity_id
_entity_poly.type
_entity_poly.pdbx_seq_one_letter_code
_entity_poly.pdbx_strand_id
1 'polypeptide(L)'
;MSERLTKKEEIYSRIFDIESSLHNVQDVDVLLEIILTEARKVVSADAGSIYVVEGSSLSIRYSQNDSLKKKLPNGEKLPYIFFSFPIDSKTISGYVALTGNMVNEPNVYNIDEAKPYTFGKETDKKTGYRTVSNLTIPLNAPDGTLLGVLQMLNALDENGNIREFSTDDETYLKHFAYNAGIALERSYLTRAMIMRMIKISEMRDPKETGAHANRVASYSVEIYDRYAFHKNIPEKEKIKYRDSLRVASMLHDVGKVSIPDSILKKNGRLTDEEFNVMKTHTWRGAALFKPITSFVDEIAVEIALRHHENWDGSGYPGFINKETGEAERLDYETGKNQGLKGNEIPLAARIVSIADVYDALSSSRTYKEAWEEGDVLNEIRNSSGIKFDPELVDCFFEVLPNIQAIKHLFGG
;
A
#
# COMPACT_ATOMS: atom_id res chain seq x y z
N MET A 1 12.58 42.20 -2.14
CA MET A 1 11.75 41.86 -3.33
C MET A 1 12.41 40.71 -4.12
N SER A 2 13.71 40.74 -4.35
CA SER A 2 14.47 39.67 -5.04
C SER A 2 14.40 38.31 -4.32
N GLU A 3 14.70 38.23 -3.01
CA GLU A 3 14.68 36.98 -2.24
C GLU A 3 13.30 36.32 -2.18
N ARG A 4 12.22 37.12 -2.12
CA ARG A 4 10.84 36.58 -2.10
C ARG A 4 10.44 36.02 -3.46
N LEU A 5 10.96 36.55 -4.56
CA LEU A 5 10.76 36.02 -5.91
C LEU A 5 11.53 34.69 -6.07
N THR A 6 12.78 34.62 -5.62
CA THR A 6 13.60 33.40 -5.67
C THR A 6 12.95 32.25 -4.87
N LYS A 7 12.45 32.55 -3.66
CA LYS A 7 11.76 31.53 -2.81
C LYS A 7 10.47 31.03 -3.46
N LYS A 8 9.72 31.88 -4.17
CA LYS A 8 8.51 31.45 -4.92
C LYS A 8 8.89 30.56 -6.11
N GLU A 9 9.90 30.92 -6.86
CA GLU A 9 10.39 30.14 -7.99
C GLU A 9 10.88 28.74 -7.55
N GLU A 10 11.58 28.66 -6.42
CA GLU A 10 12.00 27.39 -5.82
C GLU A 10 10.82 26.51 -5.42
N ILE A 11 9.76 27.08 -4.83
CA ILE A 11 8.55 26.34 -4.44
C ILE A 11 7.82 25.82 -5.68
N TYR A 12 7.65 26.64 -6.73
CA TYR A 12 7.01 26.20 -7.97
C TYR A 12 7.84 25.11 -8.69
N SER A 13 9.17 25.26 -8.76
CA SER A 13 10.04 24.20 -9.30
C SER A 13 9.87 22.89 -8.54
N ARG A 14 9.81 22.97 -7.21
CA ARG A 14 9.60 21.81 -6.36
C ARG A 14 8.23 21.17 -6.56
N ILE A 15 7.16 21.98 -6.68
CA ILE A 15 5.81 21.48 -6.98
C ILE A 15 5.83 20.73 -8.32
N PHE A 16 6.48 21.27 -9.35
CA PHE A 16 6.61 20.62 -10.65
C PHE A 16 7.35 19.27 -10.58
N ASP A 17 8.44 19.20 -9.83
CA ASP A 17 9.19 17.94 -9.62
C ASP A 17 8.33 16.89 -8.91
N ILE A 18 7.55 17.32 -7.91
CA ILE A 18 6.62 16.46 -7.17
C ILE A 18 5.52 15.95 -8.11
N GLU A 19 4.90 16.83 -8.90
CA GLU A 19 3.86 16.48 -9.88
C GLU A 19 4.34 15.39 -10.84
N SER A 20 5.55 15.56 -11.37
CA SER A 20 6.18 14.54 -12.22
C SER A 20 6.34 13.19 -11.51
N SER A 21 6.64 13.21 -10.21
CA SER A 21 6.77 11.99 -9.41
C SER A 21 5.43 11.32 -9.12
N LEU A 22 4.37 12.09 -8.82
CA LEU A 22 3.02 11.57 -8.57
C LEU A 22 2.46 10.84 -9.79
N HIS A 23 2.76 11.32 -10.99
CA HIS A 23 2.30 10.68 -12.21
C HIS A 23 2.88 9.29 -12.47
N ASN A 24 3.97 8.92 -11.83
CA ASN A 24 4.61 7.63 -12.00
C ASN A 24 4.13 6.56 -11.00
N VAL A 25 3.38 6.95 -9.97
CA VAL A 25 2.84 6.03 -8.95
C VAL A 25 1.52 5.44 -9.43
N GLN A 26 1.38 4.13 -9.35
CA GLN A 26 0.20 3.40 -9.83
C GLN A 26 -0.73 2.95 -8.71
N ASP A 27 -0.17 2.61 -7.54
CA ASP A 27 -0.97 2.18 -6.40
C ASP A 27 -1.56 3.37 -5.63
N VAL A 28 -2.86 3.31 -5.35
CA VAL A 28 -3.60 4.37 -4.65
C VAL A 28 -3.06 4.62 -3.24
N ASP A 29 -2.75 3.57 -2.50
CA ASP A 29 -2.35 3.71 -1.10
C ASP A 29 -0.95 4.32 -0.99
N VAL A 30 -0.02 3.90 -1.87
CA VAL A 30 1.32 4.51 -1.99
C VAL A 30 1.21 5.97 -2.43
N LEU A 31 0.33 6.26 -3.40
CA LEU A 31 0.12 7.61 -3.91
C LEU A 31 -0.44 8.55 -2.82
N LEU A 32 -1.43 8.11 -2.03
CA LEU A 32 -2.02 8.90 -0.95
C LEU A 32 -0.98 9.27 0.12
N GLU A 33 -0.08 8.34 0.47
CA GLU A 33 1.00 8.61 1.41
C GLU A 33 2.00 9.65 0.88
N ILE A 34 2.34 9.57 -0.40
CA ILE A 34 3.23 10.54 -1.07
C ILE A 34 2.56 11.91 -1.13
N ILE A 35 1.30 11.97 -1.53
CA ILE A 35 0.51 13.21 -1.57
C ILE A 35 0.54 13.90 -0.20
N LEU A 36 0.25 13.17 0.87
CA LEU A 36 0.27 13.72 2.22
C LEU A 36 1.66 14.22 2.61
N THR A 37 2.71 13.43 2.33
CA THR A 37 4.10 13.78 2.64
C THR A 37 4.53 15.05 1.93
N GLU A 38 4.28 15.14 0.63
CA GLU A 38 4.72 16.27 -0.17
C GLU A 38 3.88 17.54 0.09
N ALA A 39 2.57 17.39 0.27
CA ALA A 39 1.70 18.51 0.65
C ALA A 39 2.17 19.15 1.97
N ARG A 40 2.47 18.35 2.98
CA ARG A 40 3.01 18.84 4.26
C ARG A 40 4.30 19.63 4.07
N LYS A 41 5.21 19.14 3.23
CA LYS A 41 6.48 19.82 2.92
C LYS A 41 6.26 21.14 2.18
N VAL A 42 5.28 21.20 1.26
CA VAL A 42 4.96 22.42 0.47
C VAL A 42 4.54 23.55 1.38
N VAL A 43 3.74 23.29 2.41
CA VAL A 43 3.22 24.30 3.34
C VAL A 43 3.89 24.28 4.72
N SER A 44 4.97 23.51 4.87
CA SER A 44 5.73 23.34 6.11
C SER A 44 4.85 22.93 7.30
N ALA A 45 3.90 22.00 7.10
CA ALA A 45 2.99 21.52 8.14
C ALA A 45 3.64 20.42 9.01
N ASP A 46 3.52 20.53 10.34
CA ASP A 46 4.02 19.52 11.30
C ASP A 46 3.23 18.21 11.22
N ALA A 47 1.95 18.30 10.92
CA ALA A 47 1.08 17.14 10.80
C ALA A 47 0.09 17.30 9.65
N GLY A 48 -0.54 16.19 9.26
CA GLY A 48 -1.60 16.19 8.29
C GLY A 48 -2.30 14.85 8.20
N SER A 49 -3.45 14.87 7.57
CA SER A 49 -4.28 13.69 7.31
C SER A 49 -4.88 13.74 5.92
N ILE A 50 -5.03 12.58 5.31
CA ILE A 50 -5.75 12.42 4.06
C ILE A 50 -6.93 11.50 4.27
N TYR A 51 -8.10 11.98 3.90
CA TYR A 51 -9.37 11.27 3.98
C TYR A 51 -9.84 10.94 2.56
N VAL A 52 -10.42 9.76 2.38
CA VAL A 52 -11.04 9.35 1.11
C VAL A 52 -12.56 9.25 1.28
N VAL A 53 -13.27 9.46 0.18
CA VAL A 53 -14.73 9.33 0.14
C VAL A 53 -15.09 7.84 0.03
N GLU A 54 -15.89 7.35 0.98
CA GLU A 54 -16.47 6.01 0.98
C GLU A 54 -17.99 6.13 1.16
N GLY A 55 -18.72 6.09 0.04
CA GLY A 55 -20.16 6.34 0.04
C GLY A 55 -20.52 7.74 0.53
N SER A 56 -21.21 7.86 1.66
CA SER A 56 -21.60 9.14 2.29
C SER A 56 -20.68 9.55 3.45
N SER A 57 -19.53 8.91 3.59
CA SER A 57 -18.59 9.13 4.69
C SER A 57 -17.18 9.45 4.20
N LEU A 58 -16.43 10.13 5.05
CA LEU A 58 -14.98 10.27 4.92
C LEU A 58 -14.30 9.24 5.82
N SER A 59 -13.39 8.46 5.24
CA SER A 59 -12.54 7.49 5.96
C SER A 59 -11.10 7.99 5.96
N ILE A 60 -10.46 8.02 7.14
CA ILE A 60 -9.03 8.35 7.21
C ILE A 60 -8.23 7.23 6.56
N ARG A 61 -7.31 7.60 5.68
CA ARG A 61 -6.39 6.64 5.04
C ARG A 61 -4.97 6.77 5.55
N TYR A 62 -4.49 8.00 5.68
CA TYR A 62 -3.15 8.28 6.18
C TYR A 62 -3.16 9.45 7.14
N SER A 63 -2.33 9.37 8.15
CA SER A 63 -2.03 10.46 9.07
C SER A 63 -0.53 10.49 9.32
N GLN A 64 0.04 11.67 9.29
CA GLN A 64 1.46 11.90 9.58
C GLN A 64 1.57 13.01 10.62
N ASN A 65 2.52 12.86 11.55
CA ASN A 65 2.79 13.84 12.58
C ASN A 65 4.25 13.74 13.00
N ASP A 66 5.06 14.73 12.66
CA ASP A 66 6.49 14.70 12.89
C ASP A 66 6.83 14.88 14.37
N SER A 67 6.06 15.69 15.09
CA SER A 67 6.23 15.87 16.54
C SER A 67 5.93 14.59 17.33
N LEU A 68 4.92 13.81 16.94
CA LEU A 68 4.65 12.52 17.56
C LEU A 68 5.66 11.45 17.10
N LYS A 69 6.03 11.44 15.82
CA LYS A 69 7.00 10.49 15.26
C LYS A 69 8.37 10.58 15.95
N LYS A 70 8.82 11.79 16.29
CA LYS A 70 10.08 12.00 17.02
C LYS A 70 10.12 11.33 18.40
N LYS A 71 8.95 10.97 18.98
CA LYS A 71 8.84 10.27 20.27
C LYS A 71 8.88 8.75 20.12
N LEU A 72 8.79 8.22 18.90
CA LEU A 72 8.87 6.79 18.63
C LEU A 72 10.32 6.33 18.45
N PRO A 73 10.62 5.06 18.74
CA PRO A 73 11.87 4.44 18.35
C PRO A 73 12.17 4.61 16.85
N ASN A 74 13.46 4.64 16.51
CA ASN A 74 13.88 4.83 15.12
C ASN A 74 13.35 3.69 14.22
N GLY A 75 12.75 4.05 13.10
CA GLY A 75 12.17 3.11 12.15
C GLY A 75 10.72 2.66 12.46
N GLU A 76 10.14 3.08 13.59
CA GLU A 76 8.73 2.83 13.87
C GLU A 76 7.81 3.82 13.16
N LYS A 77 6.61 3.33 12.79
CA LYS A 77 5.52 4.13 12.22
C LYS A 77 4.51 4.47 13.32
N LEU A 78 3.80 5.59 13.16
CA LEU A 78 2.62 5.86 13.98
C LEU A 78 1.59 4.73 13.76
N PRO A 79 0.87 4.31 14.83
CA PRO A 79 -0.17 3.30 14.70
C PRO A 79 -1.19 3.70 13.63
N TYR A 80 -1.66 2.72 12.85
CA TYR A 80 -2.77 2.95 11.93
C TYR A 80 -4.01 3.37 12.72
N ILE A 81 -4.57 4.51 12.33
CA ILE A 81 -5.82 5.03 12.89
C ILE A 81 -6.90 4.81 11.84
N PHE A 82 -7.89 4.00 12.17
CA PHE A 82 -9.03 3.74 11.30
C PHE A 82 -10.28 4.33 11.94
N PHE A 83 -10.81 5.36 11.35
CA PHE A 83 -12.14 5.86 11.68
C PHE A 83 -12.78 6.50 10.44
N SER A 84 -14.09 6.51 10.42
CA SER A 84 -14.88 7.19 9.41
C SER A 84 -15.94 8.06 10.10
N PHE A 85 -16.36 9.12 9.41
CA PHE A 85 -17.42 10.00 9.86
C PHE A 85 -18.25 10.52 8.66
N PRO A 86 -19.51 10.89 8.87
CA PRO A 86 -20.37 11.38 7.79
C PRO A 86 -19.80 12.63 7.11
N ILE A 87 -20.08 12.77 5.82
CA ILE A 87 -19.89 14.03 5.09
C ILE A 87 -21.00 14.97 5.50
N ASP A 88 -20.72 15.82 6.50
CA ASP A 88 -21.64 16.80 7.02
C ASP A 88 -20.91 18.11 7.41
N SER A 89 -21.64 19.10 7.86
CA SER A 89 -21.04 20.39 8.25
C SER A 89 -20.46 20.43 9.67
N LYS A 90 -20.49 19.35 10.45
CA LYS A 90 -20.10 19.39 11.87
C LYS A 90 -18.61 19.45 12.10
N THR A 91 -17.82 18.84 11.20
CA THR A 91 -16.36 18.86 11.26
C THR A 91 -15.78 19.70 10.12
N ILE A 92 -14.55 20.21 10.28
CA ILE A 92 -13.86 20.99 9.23
C ILE A 92 -13.75 20.15 7.95
N SER A 93 -13.26 18.91 8.04
CA SER A 93 -13.08 18.03 6.86
C SER A 93 -14.42 17.61 6.25
N GLY A 94 -15.46 17.37 7.06
CA GLY A 94 -16.81 17.09 6.59
C GLY A 94 -17.43 18.28 5.84
N TYR A 95 -17.26 19.49 6.36
CA TYR A 95 -17.72 20.72 5.72
C TYR A 95 -17.01 20.95 4.38
N VAL A 96 -15.69 20.77 4.33
CA VAL A 96 -14.91 20.87 3.07
C VAL A 96 -15.39 19.85 2.04
N ALA A 97 -15.63 18.62 2.47
CA ALA A 97 -16.16 17.58 1.59
C ALA A 97 -17.58 17.90 1.08
N LEU A 98 -18.44 18.43 1.95
CA LEU A 98 -19.82 18.75 1.62
C LEU A 98 -19.94 19.94 0.65
N THR A 99 -19.11 20.98 0.86
CA THR A 99 -19.24 22.24 0.14
C THR A 99 -18.26 22.41 -1.02
N GLY A 100 -17.18 21.64 -1.04
CA GLY A 100 -16.05 21.83 -1.96
C GLY A 100 -15.21 23.08 -1.66
N ASN A 101 -15.48 23.79 -0.58
CA ASN A 101 -14.77 25.02 -0.22
C ASN A 101 -13.62 24.71 0.74
N MET A 102 -12.44 25.26 0.43
CA MET A 102 -11.28 25.21 1.33
C MET A 102 -11.57 25.97 2.63
N VAL A 103 -11.03 25.46 3.73
CA VAL A 103 -11.08 26.12 5.06
C VAL A 103 -9.67 26.36 5.55
N ASN A 104 -9.38 27.59 5.97
CA ASN A 104 -8.16 28.00 6.66
C ASN A 104 -8.55 28.57 8.03
N GLU A 105 -8.20 27.87 9.11
CA GLU A 105 -8.43 28.30 10.48
C GLU A 105 -7.10 28.61 11.15
N PRO A 106 -6.86 29.87 11.50
CA PRO A 106 -5.62 30.28 12.17
C PRO A 106 -5.49 29.66 13.56
N ASN A 107 -6.62 29.44 14.24
CA ASN A 107 -6.66 28.77 15.55
C ASN A 107 -7.98 27.99 15.73
N VAL A 108 -7.87 26.66 15.65
CA VAL A 108 -9.06 25.77 15.75
C VAL A 108 -9.73 25.77 17.14
N TYR A 109 -9.07 26.30 18.18
CA TYR A 109 -9.67 26.47 19.49
C TYR A 109 -10.53 27.74 19.61
N ASN A 110 -10.40 28.65 18.65
CA ASN A 110 -11.07 29.96 18.62
C ASN A 110 -11.96 30.11 17.36
N ILE A 111 -12.54 29.03 16.86
CA ILE A 111 -13.49 29.05 15.73
C ILE A 111 -14.71 29.86 16.14
N ASP A 112 -15.12 30.78 15.29
CA ASP A 112 -16.34 31.61 15.49
C ASP A 112 -17.58 30.72 15.56
N GLU A 113 -18.42 30.92 16.58
CA GLU A 113 -19.66 30.15 16.80
C GLU A 113 -20.67 30.27 15.63
N ALA A 114 -20.55 31.32 14.80
CA ALA A 114 -21.36 31.49 13.59
C ALA A 114 -20.96 30.52 12.44
N LYS A 115 -19.77 29.86 12.52
CA LYS A 115 -19.36 28.90 11.52
C LYS A 115 -20.10 27.56 11.68
N PRO A 116 -20.43 26.89 10.58
CA PRO A 116 -21.22 25.64 10.62
C PRO A 116 -20.43 24.43 11.14
N TYR A 117 -19.11 24.52 11.32
CA TYR A 117 -18.24 23.46 11.75
C TYR A 117 -17.53 23.77 13.07
N THR A 118 -17.09 22.73 13.73
CA THR A 118 -16.33 22.82 14.98
C THR A 118 -15.06 21.96 14.93
N PHE A 119 -14.16 22.16 15.89
CA PHE A 119 -12.98 21.33 16.08
C PHE A 119 -13.19 20.33 17.22
N GLY A 120 -13.03 19.04 16.91
CA GLY A 120 -13.11 17.96 17.90
C GLY A 120 -11.82 17.82 18.72
N LYS A 121 -11.83 18.31 19.97
CA LYS A 121 -10.66 18.33 20.87
C LYS A 121 -10.24 16.94 21.42
N GLU A 122 -11.02 15.90 21.12
CA GLU A 122 -10.78 14.55 21.69
C GLU A 122 -9.50 13.88 21.17
N THR A 123 -9.16 14.11 19.91
CA THR A 123 -7.93 13.58 19.33
C THR A 123 -6.70 14.20 19.97
N ASP A 124 -6.72 15.54 20.16
CA ASP A 124 -5.63 16.25 20.85
C ASP A 124 -5.43 15.74 22.28
N LYS A 125 -6.53 15.51 23.01
CA LYS A 125 -6.48 14.96 24.37
C LYS A 125 -5.89 13.54 24.42
N LYS A 126 -6.28 12.69 23.46
CA LYS A 126 -5.82 11.29 23.39
C LYS A 126 -4.35 11.17 23.00
N THR A 127 -3.90 11.99 22.08
CA THR A 127 -2.55 11.93 21.52
C THR A 127 -1.53 12.81 22.24
N GLY A 128 -2.00 13.79 23.02
CA GLY A 128 -1.15 14.83 23.62
C GLY A 128 -0.55 15.78 22.56
N TYR A 129 -1.07 15.76 21.34
CA TYR A 129 -0.73 16.71 20.28
C TYR A 129 -1.69 17.89 20.32
N ARG A 130 -1.17 19.12 20.25
CA ARG A 130 -2.00 20.33 20.22
C ARG A 130 -2.10 20.87 18.81
N THR A 131 -3.27 20.78 18.23
CA THR A 131 -3.61 21.40 16.95
C THR A 131 -3.92 22.88 17.15
N VAL A 132 -3.25 23.77 16.43
CA VAL A 132 -3.51 25.22 16.45
C VAL A 132 -4.04 25.66 15.09
N SER A 133 -3.17 25.73 14.07
CA SER A 133 -3.57 26.14 12.72
C SER A 133 -3.99 24.94 11.86
N ASN A 134 -5.01 25.15 11.01
CA ASN A 134 -5.57 24.13 10.15
C ASN A 134 -5.82 24.72 8.76
N LEU A 135 -5.37 24.00 7.73
CA LEU A 135 -5.69 24.27 6.33
C LEU A 135 -6.21 22.99 5.71
N THR A 136 -7.49 22.97 5.34
CA THR A 136 -8.16 21.80 4.78
C THR A 136 -8.71 22.12 3.39
N ILE A 137 -8.43 21.23 2.42
CA ILE A 137 -8.78 21.42 1.01
C ILE A 137 -9.38 20.13 0.43
N PRO A 138 -10.38 20.23 -0.49
CA PRO A 138 -10.89 19.07 -1.21
C PRO A 138 -9.87 18.57 -2.23
N LEU A 139 -9.84 17.24 -2.44
CA LEU A 139 -9.15 16.58 -3.54
C LEU A 139 -10.19 16.15 -4.55
N ASN A 140 -10.24 16.84 -5.68
CA ASN A 140 -11.21 16.59 -6.73
C ASN A 140 -10.55 15.97 -7.97
N ALA A 141 -11.27 15.08 -8.64
CA ALA A 141 -10.95 14.68 -10.00
C ALA A 141 -11.17 15.88 -10.97
N PRO A 142 -10.62 15.84 -12.19
CA PRO A 142 -10.80 16.90 -13.20
C PRO A 142 -12.25 17.20 -13.56
N ASP A 143 -13.15 16.23 -13.44
CA ASP A 143 -14.58 16.40 -13.66
C ASP A 143 -15.34 17.04 -12.48
N GLY A 144 -14.63 17.37 -11.39
CA GLY A 144 -15.18 17.92 -10.16
C GLY A 144 -15.64 16.90 -9.13
N THR A 145 -15.56 15.60 -9.43
CA THR A 145 -15.90 14.54 -8.47
C THR A 145 -14.97 14.59 -7.26
N LEU A 146 -15.55 14.64 -6.05
CA LEU A 146 -14.78 14.63 -4.81
C LEU A 146 -14.18 13.23 -4.57
N LEU A 147 -12.85 13.14 -4.54
CA LEU A 147 -12.10 11.93 -4.24
C LEU A 147 -11.74 11.81 -2.75
N GLY A 148 -11.54 12.95 -2.10
CA GLY A 148 -11.12 13.00 -0.72
C GLY A 148 -10.91 14.41 -0.19
N VAL A 149 -10.32 14.48 0.99
CA VAL A 149 -9.99 15.76 1.67
C VAL A 149 -8.56 15.66 2.22
N LEU A 150 -7.79 16.70 1.99
CA LEU A 150 -6.43 16.86 2.49
C LEU A 150 -6.42 17.92 3.60
N GLN A 151 -5.98 17.52 4.79
CA GLN A 151 -5.92 18.37 5.97
C GLN A 151 -4.48 18.56 6.42
N MET A 152 -4.03 19.80 6.51
CA MET A 152 -2.72 20.21 7.03
C MET A 152 -2.89 20.86 8.40
N LEU A 153 -2.03 20.49 9.34
CA LEU A 153 -2.09 20.93 10.73
C LEU A 153 -0.76 21.55 11.14
N ASN A 154 -0.84 22.69 11.84
CA ASN A 154 0.29 23.40 12.43
C ASN A 154 1.39 23.74 11.42
N ALA A 155 1.20 24.80 10.64
CA ALA A 155 2.27 25.35 9.82
C ALA A 155 3.42 25.80 10.72
N LEU A 156 4.66 25.54 10.32
CA LEU A 156 5.86 25.89 11.08
C LEU A 156 6.60 27.07 10.40
N ASP A 157 7.15 27.95 11.22
CA ASP A 157 8.10 28.96 10.78
C ASP A 157 9.53 28.37 10.67
N GLU A 158 10.50 29.18 10.27
CA GLU A 158 11.91 28.78 10.11
C GLU A 158 12.57 28.35 11.45
N ASN A 159 12.01 28.77 12.59
CA ASN A 159 12.47 28.40 13.93
C ASN A 159 11.72 27.17 14.50
N GLY A 160 10.76 26.61 13.75
CA GLY A 160 9.95 25.48 14.18
C GLY A 160 8.76 25.84 15.08
N ASN A 161 8.42 27.14 15.20
CA ASN A 161 7.22 27.57 15.93
C ASN A 161 5.98 27.46 15.06
N ILE A 162 4.84 27.16 15.69
CA ILE A 162 3.55 27.10 14.99
C ILE A 162 3.14 28.51 14.54
N ARG A 163 2.79 28.63 13.27
CA ARG A 163 2.21 29.84 12.65
C ARG A 163 0.87 29.52 11.98
N GLU A 164 0.15 30.55 11.61
CA GLU A 164 -1.01 30.45 10.73
C GLU A 164 -0.60 30.06 9.30
N PHE A 165 -1.49 29.41 8.56
CA PHE A 165 -1.29 29.19 7.13
C PHE A 165 -1.54 30.52 6.39
N SER A 166 -0.60 30.91 5.55
CA SER A 166 -0.63 32.14 4.76
C SER A 166 -1.46 31.96 3.48
N THR A 167 -1.81 33.07 2.83
CA THR A 167 -2.44 33.07 1.49
C THR A 167 -1.54 32.42 0.43
N ASP A 168 -0.21 32.51 0.58
CA ASP A 168 0.73 31.80 -0.29
C ASP A 168 0.63 30.28 -0.06
N ASP A 169 0.52 29.80 1.20
CA ASP A 169 0.30 28.37 1.51
C ASP A 169 -1.02 27.86 0.90
N GLU A 170 -2.09 28.65 0.96
CA GLU A 170 -3.37 28.31 0.32
C GLU A 170 -3.22 28.15 -1.20
N THR A 171 -2.49 29.07 -1.85
CA THR A 171 -2.27 29.05 -3.29
C THR A 171 -1.46 27.83 -3.71
N TYR A 172 -0.38 27.54 -2.99
CA TYR A 172 0.46 26.38 -3.26
C TYR A 172 -0.28 25.07 -3.04
N LEU A 173 -1.04 24.95 -1.94
CA LEU A 173 -1.78 23.74 -1.65
C LEU A 173 -2.94 23.52 -2.65
N LYS A 174 -3.60 24.58 -3.13
CA LYS A 174 -4.62 24.49 -4.19
C LYS A 174 -4.05 23.91 -5.48
N HIS A 175 -2.91 24.45 -5.91
CA HIS A 175 -2.24 23.98 -7.13
C HIS A 175 -1.82 22.51 -6.99
N PHE A 176 -1.18 22.18 -5.86
CA PHE A 176 -0.80 20.82 -5.54
C PHE A 176 -1.98 19.85 -5.50
N ALA A 177 -3.08 20.22 -4.83
CA ALA A 177 -4.28 19.39 -4.68
C ALA A 177 -4.97 19.10 -6.03
N TYR A 178 -4.94 20.05 -6.97
CA TYR A 178 -5.46 19.83 -8.32
C TYR A 178 -4.68 18.71 -9.05
N ASN A 179 -3.35 18.77 -9.03
CA ASN A 179 -2.52 17.75 -9.69
C ASN A 179 -2.55 16.41 -8.97
N ALA A 180 -2.62 16.44 -7.63
CA ALA A 180 -2.85 15.23 -6.82
C ALA A 180 -4.18 14.55 -7.16
N GLY A 181 -5.24 15.33 -7.41
CA GLY A 181 -6.53 14.83 -7.85
C GLY A 181 -6.46 14.07 -9.19
N ILE A 182 -5.75 14.62 -10.18
CA ILE A 182 -5.52 13.96 -11.47
C ILE A 182 -4.78 12.61 -11.29
N ALA A 183 -3.70 12.63 -10.48
CA ALA A 183 -2.93 11.42 -10.22
C ALA A 183 -3.77 10.35 -9.50
N LEU A 184 -4.58 10.76 -8.51
CA LEU A 184 -5.48 9.88 -7.77
C LEU A 184 -6.56 9.25 -8.66
N GLU A 185 -7.22 10.04 -9.51
CA GLU A 185 -8.22 9.51 -10.44
C GLU A 185 -7.63 8.40 -11.31
N ARG A 186 -6.44 8.64 -11.89
CA ARG A 186 -5.75 7.64 -12.69
C ARG A 186 -5.43 6.38 -11.88
N SER A 187 -4.92 6.54 -10.67
CA SER A 187 -4.59 5.40 -9.79
C SER A 187 -5.85 4.63 -9.39
N TYR A 188 -6.98 5.30 -9.12
CA TYR A 188 -8.27 4.65 -8.89
C TYR A 188 -8.75 3.85 -10.10
N LEU A 189 -8.60 4.38 -11.32
CA LEU A 189 -8.95 3.65 -12.55
C LEU A 189 -8.09 2.40 -12.73
N THR A 190 -6.77 2.52 -12.52
CA THR A 190 -5.85 1.36 -12.55
C THR A 190 -6.25 0.31 -11.52
N ARG A 191 -6.48 0.72 -10.26
CA ARG A 191 -6.95 -0.18 -9.20
C ARG A 191 -8.26 -0.86 -9.57
N ALA A 192 -9.22 -0.11 -10.12
CA ALA A 192 -10.50 -0.67 -10.55
C ALA A 192 -10.34 -1.74 -11.64
N MET A 193 -9.41 -1.56 -12.58
CA MET A 193 -9.09 -2.55 -13.60
C MET A 193 -8.47 -3.81 -12.99
N ILE A 194 -7.50 -3.67 -12.09
CA ILE A 194 -6.89 -4.78 -11.36
C ILE A 194 -7.94 -5.56 -10.56
N MET A 195 -8.80 -4.85 -9.81
CA MET A 195 -9.87 -5.49 -9.03
C MET A 195 -10.88 -6.24 -9.91
N ARG A 196 -11.15 -5.75 -11.12
CA ARG A 196 -12.00 -6.48 -12.09
C ARG A 196 -11.30 -7.76 -12.59
N MET A 197 -9.99 -7.72 -12.84
CA MET A 197 -9.21 -8.92 -13.22
C MET A 197 -9.23 -9.95 -12.08
N ILE A 198 -9.02 -9.52 -10.84
CA ILE A 198 -9.12 -10.39 -9.65
C ILE A 198 -10.52 -10.96 -9.54
N LYS A 199 -11.57 -10.15 -9.74
CA LYS A 199 -12.96 -10.62 -9.69
C LYS A 199 -13.28 -11.68 -10.75
N ILE A 200 -12.71 -11.56 -11.95
CA ILE A 200 -12.82 -12.59 -12.99
C ILE A 200 -12.14 -13.89 -12.53
N SER A 201 -10.95 -13.79 -11.91
CA SER A 201 -10.26 -14.95 -11.34
C SER A 201 -11.07 -15.59 -10.20
N GLU A 202 -11.63 -14.77 -9.29
CA GLU A 202 -12.49 -15.20 -8.18
C GLU A 202 -13.75 -15.95 -8.65
N MET A 203 -14.36 -15.56 -9.77
CA MET A 203 -15.49 -16.28 -10.36
C MET A 203 -15.16 -17.73 -10.72
N ARG A 204 -13.88 -18.03 -10.98
CA ARG A 204 -13.39 -19.38 -11.27
C ARG A 204 -12.83 -20.07 -10.02
N ASP A 205 -12.05 -19.37 -9.21
CA ASP A 205 -11.50 -19.85 -7.93
C ASP A 205 -12.01 -18.98 -6.76
N PRO A 206 -13.07 -19.40 -6.07
CA PRO A 206 -13.62 -18.64 -4.92
C PRO A 206 -12.63 -18.52 -3.73
N LYS A 207 -11.48 -19.18 -3.77
CA LYS A 207 -10.43 -19.07 -2.73
C LYS A 207 -9.59 -17.81 -2.90
N GLU A 208 -9.56 -17.26 -4.11
CA GLU A 208 -8.81 -16.05 -4.47
C GLU A 208 -9.73 -14.82 -4.43
N THR A 209 -9.94 -14.27 -3.24
CA THR A 209 -10.85 -13.12 -3.07
C THR A 209 -10.09 -11.80 -3.23
N GLY A 210 -10.83 -10.75 -3.63
CA GLY A 210 -10.26 -9.39 -3.66
C GLY A 210 -9.74 -8.92 -2.29
N ALA A 211 -10.34 -9.39 -1.19
CA ALA A 211 -9.85 -9.11 0.16
C ALA A 211 -8.49 -9.78 0.41
N HIS A 212 -8.33 -11.07 0.03
CA HIS A 212 -7.06 -11.79 0.09
C HIS A 212 -5.96 -11.05 -0.70
N ALA A 213 -6.22 -10.72 -1.96
CA ALA A 213 -5.25 -10.00 -2.80
C ALA A 213 -4.81 -8.67 -2.16
N ASN A 214 -5.74 -7.89 -1.60
CA ASN A 214 -5.42 -6.64 -0.91
C ASN A 214 -4.60 -6.87 0.37
N ARG A 215 -4.90 -7.91 1.17
CA ARG A 215 -4.15 -8.23 2.39
C ARG A 215 -2.72 -8.67 2.05
N VAL A 216 -2.55 -9.62 1.12
CA VAL A 216 -1.22 -10.08 0.67
C VAL A 216 -0.38 -8.90 0.18
N ALA A 217 -0.94 -8.02 -0.65
CA ALA A 217 -0.24 -6.84 -1.13
C ALA A 217 0.16 -5.88 0.00
N SER A 218 -0.73 -5.68 0.99
CA SER A 218 -0.46 -4.79 2.13
C SER A 218 0.61 -5.37 3.06
N TYR A 219 0.56 -6.66 3.37
CA TYR A 219 1.58 -7.34 4.17
C TYR A 219 2.95 -7.30 3.48
N SER A 220 2.97 -7.53 2.16
CA SER A 220 4.20 -7.47 1.35
C SER A 220 4.87 -6.10 1.44
N VAL A 221 4.08 -5.03 1.42
CA VAL A 221 4.60 -3.66 1.57
C VAL A 221 5.19 -3.42 2.97
N GLU A 222 4.54 -3.87 4.04
CA GLU A 222 5.07 -3.70 5.40
C GLU A 222 6.39 -4.46 5.60
N ILE A 223 6.47 -5.70 5.10
CA ILE A 223 7.71 -6.51 5.15
C ILE A 223 8.81 -5.81 4.35
N TYR A 224 8.52 -5.34 3.13
CA TYR A 224 9.48 -4.63 2.31
C TYR A 224 9.96 -3.32 2.93
N ASP A 225 9.07 -2.52 3.50
CA ASP A 225 9.43 -1.26 4.16
C ASP A 225 10.43 -1.49 5.30
N ARG A 226 10.25 -2.57 6.07
CA ARG A 226 11.18 -2.94 7.14
C ARG A 226 12.52 -3.43 6.58
N TYR A 227 12.50 -4.28 5.57
CA TYR A 227 13.69 -4.73 4.85
C TYR A 227 14.47 -3.54 4.27
N ALA A 228 13.78 -2.62 3.60
CA ALA A 228 14.37 -1.42 3.01
C ALA A 228 15.02 -0.52 4.06
N PHE A 229 14.41 -0.41 5.25
CA PHE A 229 14.98 0.30 6.38
C PHE A 229 16.28 -0.34 6.86
N HIS A 230 16.33 -1.67 7.05
CA HIS A 230 17.55 -2.39 7.44
C HIS A 230 18.67 -2.26 6.40
N LYS A 231 18.33 -2.27 5.13
CA LYS A 231 19.28 -2.13 4.01
C LYS A 231 19.67 -0.68 3.70
N ASN A 232 19.09 0.31 4.39
CA ASN A 232 19.27 1.73 4.10
C ASN A 232 19.00 2.07 2.63
N ILE A 233 17.95 1.49 2.03
CA ILE A 233 17.57 1.73 0.64
C ILE A 233 17.13 3.21 0.49
N PRO A 234 17.66 3.94 -0.51
CA PRO A 234 17.29 5.33 -0.74
C PRO A 234 15.76 5.47 -0.95
N GLU A 235 15.17 6.54 -0.40
CA GLU A 235 13.70 6.72 -0.38
C GLU A 235 13.08 6.67 -1.79
N LYS A 236 13.73 7.24 -2.80
CA LYS A 236 13.23 7.20 -4.18
C LYS A 236 13.16 5.77 -4.75
N GLU A 237 14.16 4.94 -4.48
CA GLU A 237 14.20 3.55 -4.90
C GLU A 237 13.16 2.72 -4.13
N LYS A 238 13.08 2.96 -2.82
CA LYS A 238 12.10 2.33 -1.93
C LYS A 238 10.66 2.58 -2.42
N ILE A 239 10.30 3.84 -2.70
CA ILE A 239 8.96 4.21 -3.20
C ILE A 239 8.65 3.49 -4.51
N LYS A 240 9.59 3.51 -5.48
CA LYS A 240 9.40 2.86 -6.78
C LYS A 240 9.16 1.35 -6.64
N TYR A 241 9.98 0.68 -5.84
CA TYR A 241 9.85 -0.77 -5.63
C TYR A 241 8.57 -1.12 -4.87
N ARG A 242 8.25 -0.38 -3.84
CA ARG A 242 7.05 -0.51 -3.01
C ARG A 242 5.76 -0.39 -3.81
N ASP A 243 5.67 0.62 -4.69
CA ASP A 243 4.53 0.82 -5.59
C ASP A 243 4.34 -0.41 -6.50
N SER A 244 5.42 -0.85 -7.16
CA SER A 244 5.37 -1.99 -8.07
C SER A 244 5.09 -3.31 -7.33
N LEU A 245 5.70 -3.52 -6.17
CA LEU A 245 5.47 -4.70 -5.33
C LEU A 245 4.00 -4.79 -4.92
N ARG A 246 3.38 -3.67 -4.51
CA ARG A 246 1.99 -3.65 -4.09
C ARG A 246 1.04 -4.07 -5.21
N VAL A 247 1.18 -3.47 -6.39
CA VAL A 247 0.36 -3.80 -7.56
C VAL A 247 0.58 -5.25 -8.01
N ALA A 248 1.84 -5.67 -8.13
CA ALA A 248 2.20 -6.99 -8.61
C ALA A 248 1.78 -8.12 -7.65
N SER A 249 1.86 -7.89 -6.34
CA SER A 249 1.44 -8.87 -5.32
C SER A 249 -0.05 -9.20 -5.40
N MET A 250 -0.90 -8.24 -5.81
CA MET A 250 -2.33 -8.48 -6.00
C MET A 250 -2.62 -9.50 -7.11
N LEU A 251 -1.68 -9.72 -8.01
CA LEU A 251 -1.81 -10.53 -9.21
C LEU A 251 -0.97 -11.82 -9.16
N HIS A 252 -0.42 -12.19 -7.99
CA HIS A 252 0.49 -13.34 -7.84
C HIS A 252 -0.09 -14.64 -8.41
N ASP A 253 -1.37 -14.86 -8.20
CA ASP A 253 -2.11 -16.08 -8.56
C ASP A 253 -2.98 -15.95 -9.84
N VAL A 254 -2.83 -14.86 -10.60
CA VAL A 254 -3.65 -14.60 -11.80
C VAL A 254 -3.60 -15.74 -12.82
N GLY A 255 -2.51 -16.50 -12.86
CA GLY A 255 -2.34 -17.65 -13.75
C GLY A 255 -3.29 -18.82 -13.47
N LYS A 256 -3.94 -18.89 -12.31
CA LYS A 256 -4.97 -19.89 -12.00
C LYS A 256 -6.14 -19.84 -12.98
N VAL A 257 -6.35 -18.73 -13.65
CA VAL A 257 -7.34 -18.62 -14.75
C VAL A 257 -7.10 -19.64 -15.87
N SER A 258 -5.88 -20.12 -16.05
CA SER A 258 -5.54 -21.11 -17.08
C SER A 258 -5.68 -22.57 -16.63
N ILE A 259 -5.97 -22.83 -15.36
CA ILE A 259 -6.08 -24.18 -14.79
C ILE A 259 -7.49 -24.76 -15.09
N PRO A 260 -7.61 -26.01 -15.54
CA PRO A 260 -8.91 -26.66 -15.76
C PRO A 260 -9.77 -26.70 -14.50
N ASP A 261 -11.08 -26.45 -14.64
CA ASP A 261 -12.03 -26.45 -13.51
C ASP A 261 -12.08 -27.79 -12.75
N SER A 262 -11.86 -28.91 -13.44
CA SER A 262 -11.79 -30.24 -12.82
C SER A 262 -10.66 -30.37 -11.79
N ILE A 263 -9.59 -29.58 -11.94
CA ILE A 263 -8.45 -29.55 -11.01
C ILE A 263 -8.62 -28.40 -10.03
N LEU A 264 -8.92 -27.19 -10.52
CA LEU A 264 -9.03 -25.97 -9.72
C LEU A 264 -10.09 -26.08 -8.64
N LYS A 265 -11.26 -26.65 -8.99
CA LYS A 265 -12.43 -26.79 -8.11
C LYS A 265 -12.55 -28.17 -7.47
N LYS A 266 -11.52 -29.01 -7.59
CA LYS A 266 -11.55 -30.36 -7.02
C LYS A 266 -11.73 -30.34 -5.50
N ASN A 267 -12.71 -31.07 -5.02
CA ASN A 267 -12.88 -31.33 -3.59
C ASN A 267 -11.92 -32.43 -3.15
N GLY A 268 -10.97 -32.11 -2.28
CA GLY A 268 -9.98 -33.04 -1.76
C GLY A 268 -8.57 -32.84 -2.29
N ARG A 269 -7.71 -33.84 -2.07
CA ARG A 269 -6.30 -33.75 -2.48
C ARG A 269 -6.15 -33.98 -3.98
N LEU A 270 -5.26 -33.19 -4.60
CA LEU A 270 -4.84 -33.42 -5.99
C LEU A 270 -3.92 -34.64 -6.07
N THR A 271 -4.01 -35.40 -7.18
CA THR A 271 -2.99 -36.38 -7.52
C THR A 271 -1.68 -35.67 -7.93
N ASP A 272 -0.58 -36.40 -8.06
CA ASP A 272 0.68 -35.82 -8.48
C ASP A 272 0.60 -35.20 -9.89
N GLU A 273 -0.13 -35.84 -10.80
CA GLU A 273 -0.39 -35.34 -12.16
C GLU A 273 -1.22 -34.05 -12.14
N GLU A 274 -2.30 -34.04 -11.36
CA GLU A 274 -3.15 -32.86 -11.19
C GLU A 274 -2.36 -31.71 -10.53
N PHE A 275 -1.52 -32.02 -9.54
CA PHE A 275 -0.67 -31.03 -8.89
C PHE A 275 0.38 -30.47 -9.83
N ASN A 276 0.95 -31.29 -10.73
CA ASN A 276 1.83 -30.80 -11.78
C ASN A 276 1.12 -29.84 -12.75
N VAL A 277 -0.14 -30.11 -13.08
CA VAL A 277 -0.96 -29.15 -13.85
C VAL A 277 -1.22 -27.88 -13.03
N MET A 278 -1.54 -28.00 -11.74
CA MET A 278 -1.75 -26.84 -10.85
C MET A 278 -0.51 -25.94 -10.81
N LYS A 279 0.70 -26.51 -10.71
CA LYS A 279 1.96 -25.72 -10.71
C LYS A 279 2.15 -24.86 -11.95
N THR A 280 1.49 -25.20 -13.07
CA THR A 280 1.62 -24.42 -14.31
C THR A 280 1.04 -23.01 -14.21
N HIS A 281 0.21 -22.70 -13.17
CA HIS A 281 -0.30 -21.34 -12.98
C HIS A 281 0.83 -20.32 -12.84
N THR A 282 1.99 -20.71 -12.29
CA THR A 282 3.13 -19.83 -12.06
C THR A 282 3.68 -19.25 -13.37
N TRP A 283 4.11 -20.09 -14.30
CA TRP A 283 4.69 -19.62 -15.55
C TRP A 283 3.63 -19.08 -16.52
N ARG A 284 2.40 -19.63 -16.50
CA ARG A 284 1.27 -19.10 -17.28
C ARG A 284 0.83 -17.74 -16.79
N GLY A 285 0.85 -17.53 -15.47
CA GLY A 285 0.63 -16.23 -14.86
C GLY A 285 1.70 -15.22 -15.28
N ALA A 286 2.98 -15.58 -15.21
CA ALA A 286 4.08 -14.75 -15.66
C ALA A 286 3.99 -14.38 -17.14
N ALA A 287 3.46 -15.27 -17.99
CA ALA A 287 3.27 -15.01 -19.41
C ALA A 287 2.24 -13.90 -19.71
N LEU A 288 1.28 -13.66 -18.81
CA LEU A 288 0.27 -12.59 -18.98
C LEU A 288 0.86 -11.18 -18.94
N PHE A 289 2.05 -11.01 -18.34
CA PHE A 289 2.75 -9.73 -18.25
C PHE A 289 3.75 -9.48 -19.37
N LYS A 290 3.70 -10.28 -20.43
CA LYS A 290 4.54 -10.09 -21.62
C LYS A 290 3.74 -9.41 -22.75
N PRO A 291 4.35 -8.48 -23.52
CA PRO A 291 5.72 -7.99 -23.37
C PRO A 291 5.89 -7.13 -22.11
N ILE A 292 7.06 -7.20 -21.46
CA ILE A 292 7.40 -6.36 -20.30
C ILE A 292 7.53 -4.91 -20.80
N THR A 293 6.68 -4.03 -20.29
CA THR A 293 6.61 -2.62 -20.68
C THR A 293 6.87 -1.66 -19.53
N SER A 294 6.83 -2.18 -18.30
CA SER A 294 6.98 -1.37 -17.08
C SER A 294 7.74 -2.14 -15.98
N PHE A 295 8.22 -1.41 -14.99
CA PHE A 295 8.83 -2.02 -13.81
C PHE A 295 7.82 -2.86 -12.99
N VAL A 296 6.54 -2.51 -13.05
CA VAL A 296 5.47 -3.33 -12.46
C VAL A 296 5.38 -4.69 -13.15
N ASP A 297 5.48 -4.74 -14.49
CA ASP A 297 5.46 -6.01 -15.22
C ASP A 297 6.66 -6.89 -14.85
N GLU A 298 7.86 -6.29 -14.67
CA GLU A 298 9.05 -7.02 -14.24
C GLU A 298 8.80 -7.71 -12.89
N ILE A 299 8.32 -6.95 -11.88
CA ILE A 299 8.01 -7.47 -10.56
C ILE A 299 6.86 -8.49 -10.59
N ALA A 300 5.83 -8.26 -11.42
CA ALA A 300 4.71 -9.20 -11.57
C ALA A 300 5.12 -10.53 -12.18
N VAL A 301 6.02 -10.50 -13.17
CA VAL A 301 6.63 -11.74 -13.74
C VAL A 301 7.40 -12.49 -12.67
N GLU A 302 8.23 -11.79 -11.88
CA GLU A 302 9.01 -12.42 -10.81
C GLU A 302 8.10 -13.08 -9.75
N ILE A 303 7.09 -12.36 -9.29
CA ILE A 303 6.15 -12.86 -8.27
C ILE A 303 5.35 -14.03 -8.82
N ALA A 304 4.65 -13.87 -9.95
CA ALA A 304 3.80 -14.92 -10.52
C ALA A 304 4.59 -16.20 -10.75
N LEU A 305 5.83 -16.07 -11.25
CA LEU A 305 6.68 -17.23 -11.56
C LEU A 305 7.26 -17.89 -10.31
N ARG A 306 7.57 -17.13 -9.23
CA ARG A 306 8.51 -17.58 -8.17
C ARG A 306 7.97 -17.58 -6.75
N HIS A 307 6.73 -17.14 -6.49
CA HIS A 307 6.18 -17.06 -5.12
C HIS A 307 6.00 -18.42 -4.41
N HIS A 308 6.12 -19.52 -5.14
CA HIS A 308 6.12 -20.89 -4.61
C HIS A 308 7.51 -21.53 -4.55
N GLU A 309 8.57 -20.80 -4.86
CA GLU A 309 9.92 -21.29 -4.57
C GLU A 309 10.15 -21.29 -3.04
N ASN A 310 10.86 -22.29 -2.55
CA ASN A 310 11.28 -22.38 -1.16
C ASN A 310 12.74 -21.98 -1.00
N TRP A 311 13.08 -21.34 0.11
CA TRP A 311 14.43 -20.87 0.38
C TRP A 311 15.50 -21.94 0.26
N ASP A 312 15.19 -23.18 0.64
CA ASP A 312 16.09 -24.35 0.57
C ASP A 312 16.17 -24.99 -0.83
N GLY A 313 15.37 -24.54 -1.80
CA GLY A 313 15.31 -25.10 -3.15
C GLY A 313 14.32 -26.24 -3.34
N SER A 314 13.51 -26.57 -2.34
CA SER A 314 12.48 -27.63 -2.43
C SER A 314 11.18 -27.18 -3.11
N GLY A 315 11.07 -25.88 -3.48
CA GLY A 315 9.89 -25.27 -4.09
C GLY A 315 9.73 -25.53 -5.58
N TYR A 316 8.82 -24.79 -6.19
CA TYR A 316 8.54 -24.85 -7.63
C TYR A 316 8.28 -23.45 -8.21
N PRO A 317 8.39 -23.26 -9.53
CA PRO A 317 8.61 -24.23 -10.60
C PRO A 317 10.07 -24.64 -10.82
N GLY A 318 11.06 -24.00 -10.19
CA GLY A 318 12.47 -24.25 -10.41
C GLY A 318 12.99 -23.64 -11.73
N PHE A 319 14.13 -24.12 -12.21
CA PHE A 319 14.73 -23.64 -13.45
C PHE A 319 13.94 -24.15 -14.67
N ILE A 320 13.07 -23.31 -15.19
CA ILE A 320 12.22 -23.64 -16.35
C ILE A 320 12.40 -22.63 -17.49
N ASN A 321 12.17 -23.09 -18.71
CA ASN A 321 11.92 -22.21 -19.84
C ASN A 321 10.63 -21.44 -19.60
N LYS A 322 10.72 -20.10 -19.60
CA LYS A 322 9.59 -19.21 -19.24
C LYS A 322 8.47 -19.16 -20.31
N GLU A 323 8.69 -19.78 -21.46
CA GLU A 323 7.73 -19.81 -22.57
C GLU A 323 7.01 -21.15 -22.68
N THR A 324 7.76 -22.25 -22.48
CA THR A 324 7.20 -23.61 -22.60
C THR A 324 6.84 -24.23 -21.26
N GLY A 325 7.42 -23.74 -20.15
CA GLY A 325 7.29 -24.33 -18.84
C GLY A 325 8.12 -25.61 -18.65
N GLU A 326 8.93 -25.98 -19.64
CA GLU A 326 9.79 -27.18 -19.56
C GLU A 326 10.99 -26.95 -18.63
N ALA A 327 11.37 -28.00 -17.93
CA ALA A 327 12.52 -27.98 -17.02
C ALA A 327 13.82 -27.75 -17.79
N GLU A 328 14.62 -26.77 -17.35
CA GLU A 328 15.96 -26.48 -17.90
C GLU A 328 17.09 -27.13 -17.11
N ARG A 329 16.84 -27.41 -15.83
CA ARG A 329 17.81 -28.07 -14.95
C ARG A 329 17.13 -29.15 -14.15
N LEU A 330 17.57 -30.39 -14.33
CA LEU A 330 17.08 -31.51 -13.57
C LEU A 330 18.08 -31.83 -12.44
N ASP A 331 17.55 -32.12 -11.29
CA ASP A 331 18.32 -32.71 -10.20
C ASP A 331 18.75 -34.14 -10.58
N TYR A 332 20.03 -34.43 -10.47
CA TYR A 332 20.62 -35.67 -10.98
C TYR A 332 20.14 -36.91 -10.22
N GLU A 333 19.84 -36.75 -8.92
CA GLU A 333 19.46 -37.91 -8.07
C GLU A 333 17.96 -38.20 -8.18
N THR A 334 17.13 -37.12 -8.24
CA THR A 334 15.68 -37.27 -8.17
C THR A 334 14.99 -37.20 -9.53
N GLY A 335 15.70 -36.72 -10.57
CA GLY A 335 15.12 -36.44 -11.91
C GLY A 335 14.07 -35.35 -11.92
N LYS A 336 13.85 -34.65 -10.81
CA LYS A 336 12.92 -33.53 -10.69
C LYS A 336 13.58 -32.24 -11.14
N ASN A 337 12.77 -31.23 -11.48
CA ASN A 337 13.29 -29.92 -11.78
C ASN A 337 13.96 -29.31 -10.54
N GLN A 338 15.17 -28.77 -10.72
CA GLN A 338 15.92 -28.11 -9.65
C GLN A 338 15.25 -26.79 -9.29
N GLY A 339 14.91 -26.60 -8.01
CA GLY A 339 14.36 -25.34 -7.50
C GLY A 339 15.42 -24.24 -7.38
N LEU A 340 14.99 -22.98 -7.38
CA LEU A 340 15.84 -21.86 -7.04
C LEU A 340 16.08 -21.86 -5.54
N LYS A 341 17.30 -21.46 -5.11
CA LYS A 341 17.70 -21.49 -3.71
C LYS A 341 18.23 -20.14 -3.22
N GLY A 342 17.82 -19.75 -2.02
CA GLY A 342 18.34 -18.55 -1.38
C GLY A 342 18.08 -17.29 -2.22
N ASN A 343 19.14 -16.53 -2.46
CA ASN A 343 19.07 -15.28 -3.23
C ASN A 343 18.89 -15.46 -4.74
N GLU A 344 18.85 -16.67 -5.27
CA GLU A 344 18.42 -16.91 -6.65
C GLU A 344 16.93 -16.61 -6.83
N ILE A 345 16.14 -16.69 -5.72
CA ILE A 345 14.73 -16.34 -5.69
C ILE A 345 14.61 -14.81 -5.62
N PRO A 346 13.91 -14.15 -6.54
CA PRO A 346 13.72 -12.70 -6.52
C PRO A 346 13.14 -12.22 -5.18
N LEU A 347 13.58 -11.05 -4.72
CA LEU A 347 13.15 -10.48 -3.45
C LEU A 347 11.62 -10.35 -3.35
N ALA A 348 10.97 -9.87 -4.42
CA ALA A 348 9.52 -9.73 -4.45
C ALA A 348 8.79 -11.05 -4.21
N ALA A 349 9.26 -12.14 -4.84
CA ALA A 349 8.67 -13.46 -4.68
C ALA A 349 8.85 -14.01 -3.26
N ARG A 350 10.04 -13.82 -2.66
CA ARG A 350 10.30 -14.22 -1.25
C ARG A 350 9.39 -13.50 -0.26
N ILE A 351 9.15 -12.20 -0.48
CA ILE A 351 8.25 -11.40 0.37
C ILE A 351 6.81 -11.89 0.23
N VAL A 352 6.33 -12.05 -1.01
CA VAL A 352 4.94 -12.48 -1.28
C VAL A 352 4.68 -13.88 -0.76
N SER A 353 5.66 -14.78 -0.82
CA SER A 353 5.54 -16.14 -0.26
C SER A 353 5.19 -16.14 1.24
N ILE A 354 5.82 -15.26 2.04
CA ILE A 354 5.49 -15.12 3.47
C ILE A 354 4.09 -14.54 3.64
N ALA A 355 3.79 -13.46 2.91
CA ALA A 355 2.51 -12.75 3.01
C ALA A 355 1.31 -13.64 2.64
N ASP A 356 1.43 -14.41 1.54
CA ASP A 356 0.40 -15.33 1.06
C ASP A 356 0.15 -16.45 2.07
N VAL A 357 1.21 -17.11 2.56
CA VAL A 357 1.06 -18.20 3.53
C VAL A 357 0.47 -17.70 4.84
N TYR A 358 0.91 -16.54 5.34
CA TYR A 358 0.31 -15.95 6.53
C TYR A 358 -1.19 -15.70 6.34
N ASP A 359 -1.59 -15.10 5.22
CA ASP A 359 -3.00 -14.87 4.92
C ASP A 359 -3.79 -16.16 4.78
N ALA A 360 -3.23 -17.15 4.08
CA ALA A 360 -3.86 -18.45 3.86
C ALA A 360 -4.09 -19.26 5.14
N LEU A 361 -3.25 -19.10 6.15
CA LEU A 361 -3.38 -19.80 7.44
C LEU A 361 -4.24 -19.01 8.42
N SER A 362 -4.13 -17.68 8.41
CA SER A 362 -4.76 -16.81 9.41
C SER A 362 -6.18 -16.35 9.04
N SER A 363 -6.64 -16.60 7.81
CA SER A 363 -7.98 -16.23 7.33
C SER A 363 -8.87 -17.45 7.15
N SER A 364 -10.15 -17.36 7.55
CA SER A 364 -11.13 -18.42 7.30
C SER A 364 -11.44 -18.49 5.80
N ARG A 365 -11.43 -19.71 5.25
CA ARG A 365 -11.81 -20.00 3.86
C ARG A 365 -13.04 -20.91 3.86
N THR A 366 -13.81 -20.92 2.79
CA THR A 366 -15.10 -21.63 2.66
C THR A 366 -15.09 -23.10 3.16
N TYR A 367 -13.91 -23.72 3.26
CA TYR A 367 -13.75 -25.13 3.64
C TYR A 367 -12.70 -25.37 4.75
N LYS A 368 -12.18 -24.30 5.38
CA LYS A 368 -11.14 -24.41 6.42
C LYS A 368 -11.28 -23.25 7.40
N GLU A 369 -11.44 -23.56 8.68
CA GLU A 369 -11.34 -22.58 9.74
C GLU A 369 -9.93 -21.98 9.79
N ALA A 370 -9.83 -20.69 10.18
CA ALA A 370 -8.54 -20.07 10.43
C ALA A 370 -7.82 -20.81 11.55
N TRP A 371 -6.51 -20.90 11.44
CA TRP A 371 -5.69 -21.40 12.55
C TRP A 371 -5.67 -20.36 13.67
N GLU A 372 -5.42 -20.82 14.88
CA GLU A 372 -5.11 -19.92 15.99
C GLU A 372 -3.85 -19.10 15.67
N GLU A 373 -3.88 -17.82 15.98
CA GLU A 373 -2.79 -16.89 15.64
C GLU A 373 -1.42 -17.40 16.09
N GLY A 374 -1.34 -17.98 17.31
CA GLY A 374 -0.10 -18.54 17.83
C GLY A 374 0.47 -19.69 16.97
N ASP A 375 -0.39 -20.53 16.42
CA ASP A 375 0.01 -21.63 15.55
C ASP A 375 0.50 -21.13 14.19
N VAL A 376 -0.17 -20.11 13.62
CA VAL A 376 0.27 -19.44 12.39
C VAL A 376 1.66 -18.84 12.54
N LEU A 377 1.89 -18.11 13.64
CA LEU A 377 3.19 -17.48 13.90
C LEU A 377 4.30 -18.50 14.14
N ASN A 378 3.97 -19.61 14.81
CA ASN A 378 4.91 -20.71 15.00
C ASN A 378 5.28 -21.40 13.66
N GLU A 379 4.29 -21.60 12.77
CA GLU A 379 4.53 -22.15 11.42
C GLU A 379 5.46 -21.26 10.60
N ILE A 380 5.21 -19.93 10.58
CA ILE A 380 6.11 -18.99 9.90
C ILE A 380 7.53 -19.05 10.45
N ARG A 381 7.69 -19.11 11.78
CA ARG A 381 9.00 -19.17 12.44
C ARG A 381 9.73 -20.49 12.14
N ASN A 382 9.03 -21.61 12.21
CA ASN A 382 9.61 -22.94 11.97
C ASN A 382 9.99 -23.16 10.50
N SER A 383 9.33 -22.45 9.59
CA SER A 383 9.61 -22.47 8.14
C SER A 383 10.76 -21.54 7.72
N SER A 384 11.36 -20.78 8.65
CA SER A 384 12.53 -19.92 8.40
C SER A 384 13.74 -20.76 7.99
N GLY A 385 14.42 -20.38 6.90
CA GLY A 385 15.56 -21.10 6.34
C GLY A 385 15.19 -22.36 5.53
N ILE A 386 13.94 -22.77 5.54
CA ILE A 386 13.39 -23.89 4.76
C ILE A 386 12.54 -23.33 3.63
N LYS A 387 11.37 -22.82 3.97
CA LYS A 387 10.43 -22.23 3.02
C LYS A 387 10.70 -20.75 2.81
N PHE A 388 11.01 -20.02 3.87
CA PHE A 388 11.12 -18.58 3.88
C PHE A 388 12.55 -18.10 4.11
N ASP A 389 12.87 -16.96 3.52
CA ASP A 389 14.09 -16.22 3.78
C ASP A 389 14.14 -15.77 5.25
N PRO A 390 15.18 -16.19 6.01
CA PRO A 390 15.31 -15.84 7.43
C PRO A 390 15.25 -14.33 7.70
N GLU A 391 15.92 -13.53 6.87
CA GLU A 391 15.94 -12.07 7.04
C GLU A 391 14.54 -11.46 6.87
N LEU A 392 13.76 -11.98 5.93
CA LEU A 392 12.39 -11.50 5.70
C LEU A 392 11.42 -12.00 6.78
N VAL A 393 11.67 -13.17 7.37
CA VAL A 393 10.91 -13.64 8.55
C VAL A 393 11.14 -12.72 9.74
N ASP A 394 12.38 -12.27 9.98
CA ASP A 394 12.67 -11.29 11.03
C ASP A 394 11.93 -9.98 10.76
N CYS A 395 11.99 -9.46 9.52
CA CYS A 395 11.24 -8.27 9.12
C CYS A 395 9.72 -8.43 9.34
N PHE A 396 9.14 -9.58 9.01
CA PHE A 396 7.72 -9.89 9.24
C PHE A 396 7.36 -9.78 10.73
N PHE A 397 8.15 -10.36 11.62
CA PHE A 397 7.89 -10.30 13.06
C PHE A 397 8.03 -8.89 13.64
N GLU A 398 8.95 -8.09 13.11
CA GLU A 398 9.11 -6.69 13.53
C GLU A 398 7.90 -5.81 13.15
N VAL A 399 7.23 -6.11 12.04
CA VAL A 399 6.05 -5.36 11.59
C VAL A 399 4.72 -6.07 11.89
N LEU A 400 4.73 -7.14 12.68
CA LEU A 400 3.55 -7.93 13.00
C LEU A 400 2.36 -7.11 13.51
N PRO A 401 2.52 -6.10 14.39
CA PRO A 401 1.38 -5.27 14.82
C PRO A 401 0.69 -4.55 13.65
N ASN A 402 1.45 -4.11 12.64
CA ASN A 402 0.90 -3.46 11.45
C ASN A 402 0.15 -4.48 10.58
N ILE A 403 0.72 -5.67 10.40
CA ILE A 403 0.10 -6.77 9.64
C ILE A 403 -1.24 -7.18 10.27
N GLN A 404 -1.30 -7.30 11.60
CA GLN A 404 -2.53 -7.59 12.32
C GLN A 404 -3.58 -6.47 12.17
N ALA A 405 -3.17 -5.20 12.24
CA ALA A 405 -4.06 -4.07 11.99
C ALA A 405 -4.65 -4.09 10.57
N ILE A 406 -3.83 -4.41 9.57
CA ILE A 406 -4.27 -4.56 8.16
C ILE A 406 -5.26 -5.72 8.03
N LYS A 407 -5.02 -6.86 8.68
CA LYS A 407 -5.93 -8.00 8.68
C LYS A 407 -7.33 -7.60 9.16
N HIS A 408 -7.42 -6.86 10.27
CA HIS A 408 -8.71 -6.36 10.78
C HIS A 408 -9.38 -5.38 9.82
N LEU A 409 -8.61 -4.54 9.12
CA LEU A 409 -9.16 -3.59 8.16
C LEU A 409 -9.87 -4.26 6.97
N PHE A 410 -9.34 -5.36 6.46
CA PHE A 410 -9.89 -6.06 5.30
C PHE A 410 -10.75 -7.29 5.67
N GLY A 411 -11.22 -7.38 6.92
CA GLY A 411 -12.20 -8.39 7.34
C GLY A 411 -11.63 -9.82 7.34
N GLY A 412 -10.43 -9.98 7.85
CA GLY A 412 -9.79 -11.29 8.05
C GLY A 412 -10.01 -11.86 9.43
#